data_17bab9007b6971c36976e46ef77c1b82
#
_entry.id   17bab9007b6971c36976e46ef77c1b82
#
_cell.length_a   1.000
_cell.length_b   1.000
_cell.length_c   1.000
_cell.angle_alpha   90.00
_cell.angle_beta   90.00
_cell.angle_gamma   90.00
#
_symmetry.space_group_name_H-M   'P 1'
#
loop_
_entity.id
_entity.type
_entity.pdbx_description
1 polymer ?
#
loop_
_entity_poly.entity_id
_entity_poly.type
_entity_poly.pdbx_seq_one_letter_code
_entity_poly.pdbx_strand_id
1 'polypeptide(L)'
;MKKRHLAGIFSCVLSAIMLATPILPVSGSLFSVQRSHEVKADTGTTRSKDWEYKINDTGENTISIVKYYGNETDLKVPDEIDGKTVTEIAQKAIDQTSLHTISLPKTLTYIGDSDFSHAKNLTSIEVRDSEYGKTRFWTDENGVLYGYVDHHTDVDQTTYNKYLELLCYPSAKIEKSYTVDNKVTAIAGNAFSNCFYLEKINLGNGVRKLGVAAFKNCMSIQSITIPKNVQKIGYNVAYFCDKLAAYHVDEQNENYCDIDGVLYTKDKSKLVIYPKAKKLTDQIYTVDPACKEIEGMAFDYAAGLKEIKLPDGLTTIGRCAFLVCEQLEKLQIPETVTTIKERFLSGSNVKELIIPASVKNMGKSKTQYNNGADGALDYIENLRYLYLCGDVPEDFVENERLKGTGYSNGLGDQRILTVMINEAYWDNYQAYRESFDKDDGITFEKWDGKTIKPIPSKEPENSNNSNKKPSDNNNSNTKPAASPSVGSVIQTSTTKITQPTAVKLLSVKNQKGKKAQVKWKKNTKASGYQVQYSVKKNFKSGIKNITIKKNKTTSTVLKKLKKKKTYYVRVRTYKKLGNKTYYSKWSNVKKVKIKK
;
A
#
# COMPACT_ATOMS: atom_id res chain seq x y z
N MET A 1 -13.28 0.11 -24.56
CA MET A 1 -12.10 0.95 -24.35
C MET A 1 -11.70 1.19 -22.88
N LYS A 2 -12.56 1.03 -21.88
CA LYS A 2 -12.18 1.19 -20.43
C LYS A 2 -11.47 -0.02 -19.77
N LYS A 3 -11.35 -1.16 -20.44
CA LYS A 3 -10.79 -2.40 -19.85
C LYS A 3 -9.27 -2.58 -19.99
N ARG A 4 -8.60 -1.86 -20.90
CA ARG A 4 -7.15 -2.05 -21.15
C ARG A 4 -6.26 -1.12 -20.31
N HIS A 5 -6.71 0.09 -19.99
CA HIS A 5 -5.98 0.96 -19.03
C HIS A 5 -5.92 0.36 -17.61
N LEU A 6 -6.96 -0.41 -17.23
CA LEU A 6 -6.91 -1.17 -15.97
C LEU A 6 -5.83 -2.27 -15.98
N ALA A 7 -5.48 -2.84 -17.13
CA ALA A 7 -4.54 -3.96 -17.18
C ALA A 7 -3.09 -3.54 -16.89
N GLY A 8 -2.65 -2.36 -17.36
CA GLY A 8 -1.30 -1.87 -17.11
C GLY A 8 -1.06 -1.49 -15.65
N ILE A 9 -2.03 -0.81 -15.04
CA ILE A 9 -1.96 -0.39 -13.64
C ILE A 9 -2.20 -1.58 -12.71
N PHE A 10 -3.07 -2.52 -13.11
CA PHE A 10 -3.23 -3.80 -12.41
C PHE A 10 -1.94 -4.63 -12.45
N SER A 11 -1.17 -4.59 -13.53
CA SER A 11 0.12 -5.26 -13.61
C SER A 11 1.15 -4.66 -12.66
N CYS A 12 1.24 -3.33 -12.53
CA CYS A 12 2.14 -2.68 -11.57
C CYS A 12 1.71 -2.96 -10.11
N VAL A 13 0.41 -2.91 -9.82
CA VAL A 13 -0.11 -3.15 -8.47
C VAL A 13 -0.12 -4.64 -8.13
N LEU A 14 -0.45 -5.53 -9.07
CA LEU A 14 -0.33 -6.98 -8.86
C LEU A 14 1.13 -7.41 -8.72
N SER A 15 2.06 -6.83 -9.49
CA SER A 15 3.48 -7.12 -9.33
C SER A 15 4.04 -6.59 -8.01
N ALA A 16 3.57 -5.43 -7.52
CA ALA A 16 3.90 -4.95 -6.18
C ALA A 16 3.29 -5.86 -5.08
N ILE A 17 2.10 -6.41 -5.31
CA ILE A 17 1.44 -7.35 -4.38
C ILE A 17 2.08 -8.74 -4.45
N MET A 18 2.49 -9.22 -5.64
CA MET A 18 3.23 -10.48 -5.79
C MET A 18 4.66 -10.38 -5.25
N LEU A 19 5.23 -9.16 -5.11
CA LEU A 19 6.54 -8.91 -4.53
C LEU A 19 6.55 -8.97 -2.99
N ALA A 20 5.42 -9.13 -2.35
CA ALA A 20 5.30 -9.45 -0.92
C ALA A 20 5.52 -10.94 -0.62
N THR A 21 5.71 -11.80 -1.63
CA THR A 21 6.26 -13.15 -1.41
C THR A 21 7.77 -13.03 -1.20
N PRO A 22 8.36 -13.78 -0.25
CA PRO A 22 9.77 -13.62 0.10
C PRO A 22 10.65 -13.99 -1.09
N ILE A 23 11.28 -12.98 -1.68
CA ILE A 23 12.38 -13.18 -2.62
C ILE A 23 13.61 -13.44 -1.77
N LEU A 24 14.14 -14.63 -1.84
CA LEU A 24 15.41 -15.00 -1.21
C LEU A 24 16.53 -14.15 -1.83
N PRO A 25 17.33 -13.44 -1.04
CA PRO A 25 18.49 -12.73 -1.56
C PRO A 25 19.65 -13.70 -1.77
N VAL A 26 20.34 -13.54 -2.88
CA VAL A 26 21.63 -14.17 -3.13
C VAL A 26 22.68 -13.42 -2.30
N SER A 27 23.43 -14.19 -1.49
CA SER A 27 24.60 -13.81 -0.68
C SER A 27 24.37 -12.83 0.49
N GLY A 28 24.53 -13.35 1.71
CA GLY A 28 24.65 -12.57 2.95
C GLY A 28 23.34 -12.39 3.70
N SER A 29 22.48 -13.39 3.72
CA SER A 29 21.16 -13.28 4.32
C SER A 29 21.04 -14.09 5.60
N LEU A 30 20.51 -13.43 6.58
CA LEU A 30 19.81 -14.04 7.69
C LEU A 30 18.32 -13.67 7.55
N PHE A 31 17.66 -14.27 6.58
CA PHE A 31 16.21 -14.41 6.64
C PHE A 31 15.91 -15.70 7.40
N SER A 32 14.83 -15.71 8.17
CA SER A 32 14.30 -16.95 8.69
C SER A 32 14.13 -17.92 7.53
N VAL A 33 15.06 -18.82 7.37
CA VAL A 33 14.77 -20.06 6.69
C VAL A 33 13.98 -20.85 7.73
N GLN A 34 12.71 -20.47 7.87
CA GLN A 34 11.77 -21.53 8.21
C GLN A 34 12.00 -22.56 7.13
N ARG A 35 12.15 -23.82 7.48
CA ARG A 35 12.09 -24.90 6.50
C ARG A 35 10.94 -24.54 5.58
N SER A 36 11.24 -24.06 4.39
CA SER A 36 10.36 -24.21 3.27
C SER A 36 10.28 -25.71 3.08
N HIS A 37 9.35 -26.35 3.74
CA HIS A 37 8.76 -27.52 3.15
C HIS A 37 8.13 -26.96 1.88
N GLU A 38 8.92 -26.86 0.80
CA GLU A 38 8.36 -26.90 -0.54
C GLU A 38 7.50 -28.15 -0.53
N VAL A 39 6.21 -27.95 -0.30
CA VAL A 39 5.22 -28.94 -0.67
C VAL A 39 5.32 -28.96 -2.18
N LYS A 40 6.21 -29.84 -2.69
CA LYS A 40 6.10 -30.32 -4.06
C LYS A 40 4.63 -30.68 -4.21
N ALA A 41 3.98 -30.09 -5.21
CA ALA A 41 2.65 -30.48 -5.61
C ALA A 41 2.72 -31.95 -6.04
N ASP A 42 2.61 -32.85 -5.07
CA ASP A 42 2.33 -34.24 -5.35
C ASP A 42 1.67 -34.91 -4.13
N THR A 43 0.44 -35.37 -4.36
CA THR A 43 -0.11 -36.69 -3.99
C THR A 43 0.09 -37.10 -2.52
N GLY A 44 -0.80 -36.67 -1.67
CA GLY A 44 -0.86 -37.17 -0.31
C GLY A 44 -1.68 -36.31 0.63
N THR A 45 -2.42 -35.34 0.10
CA THR A 45 -3.39 -34.63 0.93
C THR A 45 -4.68 -35.42 1.05
N THR A 46 -5.25 -35.43 2.25
CA THR A 46 -6.55 -36.02 2.56
C THR A 46 -7.51 -34.90 2.94
N ARG A 47 -8.74 -34.98 2.44
CA ARG A 47 -9.79 -34.06 2.84
C ARG A 47 -10.76 -34.72 3.80
N SER A 48 -10.95 -34.09 4.95
CA SER A 48 -11.94 -34.46 5.96
C SER A 48 -12.81 -33.26 6.28
N LYS A 49 -14.06 -33.26 5.85
CA LYS A 49 -15.02 -32.14 5.97
C LYS A 49 -14.43 -30.84 5.36
N ASP A 50 -14.19 -29.85 6.21
CA ASP A 50 -13.69 -28.52 5.83
C ASP A 50 -12.14 -28.44 5.88
N TRP A 51 -11.48 -29.53 6.23
CA TRP A 51 -10.02 -29.57 6.41
C TRP A 51 -9.36 -30.40 5.32
N GLU A 52 -8.27 -29.88 4.78
CA GLU A 52 -7.32 -30.63 3.97
C GLU A 52 -6.01 -30.73 4.73
N TYR A 53 -5.47 -31.94 4.87
CA TYR A 53 -4.27 -32.18 5.65
C TYR A 53 -3.31 -33.15 4.94
N LYS A 54 -2.06 -33.11 5.36
CA LYS A 54 -0.99 -34.04 4.96
C LYS A 54 -0.46 -34.72 6.20
N ILE A 55 -0.13 -36.03 6.09
CA ILE A 55 0.58 -36.78 7.15
C ILE A 55 2.02 -36.28 7.19
N ASN A 56 2.56 -36.04 8.38
CA ASN A 56 3.95 -35.62 8.55
C ASN A 56 4.90 -36.78 8.40
N ASP A 57 6.09 -36.51 7.82
CA ASP A 57 7.10 -37.56 7.49
C ASP A 57 7.83 -38.10 8.73
N THR A 58 7.48 -37.71 9.94
CA THR A 58 8.12 -38.08 11.20
C THR A 58 7.77 -39.51 11.68
N GLY A 59 6.88 -40.20 10.97
CA GLY A 59 6.41 -41.57 11.35
C GLY A 59 5.46 -41.59 12.56
N GLU A 60 5.18 -40.47 13.16
CA GLU A 60 4.18 -40.29 14.22
C GLU A 60 2.80 -40.05 13.60
N ASN A 61 1.74 -40.35 14.38
CA ASN A 61 0.35 -40.12 13.95
C ASN A 61 -0.02 -38.62 13.98
N THR A 62 0.76 -37.79 13.28
CA THR A 62 0.65 -36.35 13.24
C THR A 62 0.40 -35.81 11.85
N ILE A 63 -0.25 -34.65 11.76
CA ILE A 63 -0.64 -34.01 10.50
C ILE A 63 -0.35 -32.52 10.46
N SER A 64 -0.09 -32.05 9.23
CA SER A 64 -0.10 -30.63 8.85
C SER A 64 -1.43 -30.27 8.18
N ILE A 65 -2.14 -29.27 8.68
CA ILE A 65 -3.27 -28.67 7.96
C ILE A 65 -2.71 -27.91 6.76
N VAL A 66 -3.17 -28.28 5.56
CA VAL A 66 -2.76 -27.66 4.30
C VAL A 66 -3.76 -26.61 3.85
N LYS A 67 -5.06 -26.83 4.12
CA LYS A 67 -6.10 -25.88 3.78
C LYS A 67 -7.38 -26.05 4.59
N TYR A 68 -8.00 -24.92 4.92
CA TYR A 68 -9.34 -24.84 5.51
C TYR A 68 -10.32 -24.32 4.46
N TYR A 69 -11.45 -24.99 4.26
CA TYR A 69 -12.49 -24.66 3.28
C TYR A 69 -13.80 -24.17 3.91
N GLY A 70 -13.89 -24.16 5.24
CA GLY A 70 -15.05 -23.66 5.95
C GLY A 70 -15.17 -22.13 5.89
N ASN A 71 -16.21 -21.59 6.50
CA ASN A 71 -16.52 -20.16 6.51
C ASN A 71 -16.84 -19.62 7.91
N GLU A 72 -16.45 -20.32 8.95
CA GLU A 72 -16.65 -19.91 10.33
C GLU A 72 -15.90 -18.62 10.63
N THR A 73 -16.55 -17.71 11.35
CA THR A 73 -15.95 -16.45 11.80
C THR A 73 -15.21 -16.61 13.14
N ASP A 74 -15.63 -17.58 13.94
CA ASP A 74 -15.04 -17.97 15.22
C ASP A 74 -14.55 -19.41 15.09
N LEU A 75 -13.32 -19.55 14.60
CA LEU A 75 -12.77 -20.83 14.16
C LEU A 75 -12.07 -21.54 15.33
N LYS A 76 -12.48 -22.77 15.61
CA LYS A 76 -11.75 -23.70 16.47
C LYS A 76 -10.99 -24.71 15.62
N VAL A 77 -9.67 -24.59 15.56
CA VAL A 77 -8.82 -25.60 14.94
C VAL A 77 -8.87 -26.86 15.80
N PRO A 78 -9.22 -28.04 15.25
CA PRO A 78 -9.33 -29.28 16.05
C PRO A 78 -7.95 -29.72 16.56
N ASP A 79 -7.92 -30.42 17.69
CA ASP A 79 -6.70 -31.05 18.22
C ASP A 79 -6.31 -32.27 17.38
N GLU A 80 -7.32 -32.95 16.80
CA GLU A 80 -7.17 -34.13 15.95
C GLU A 80 -8.14 -34.08 14.76
N ILE A 81 -7.69 -34.64 13.62
CA ILE A 81 -8.51 -34.88 12.44
C ILE A 81 -8.31 -36.34 12.04
N ASP A 82 -9.41 -37.10 11.91
CA ASP A 82 -9.41 -38.52 11.59
C ASP A 82 -8.47 -39.37 12.52
N GLY A 83 -8.48 -39.03 13.82
CA GLY A 83 -7.68 -39.68 14.84
C GLY A 83 -6.18 -39.40 14.79
N LYS A 84 -5.77 -38.35 14.04
CA LYS A 84 -4.39 -37.87 13.93
C LYS A 84 -4.22 -36.50 14.55
N THR A 85 -3.17 -36.35 15.36
CA THR A 85 -2.89 -35.09 16.07
C THR A 85 -2.46 -33.99 15.12
N VAL A 86 -3.09 -32.82 15.23
CA VAL A 86 -2.72 -31.61 14.48
C VAL A 86 -1.48 -30.98 15.14
N THR A 87 -0.37 -30.97 14.42
CA THR A 87 0.90 -30.37 14.91
C THR A 87 1.40 -29.23 14.05
N GLU A 88 0.85 -29.06 12.84
CA GLU A 88 1.32 -28.01 11.94
C GLU A 88 0.16 -27.36 11.19
N ILE A 89 0.31 -26.08 10.92
CA ILE A 89 -0.53 -25.29 10.00
C ILE A 89 0.39 -24.76 8.90
N ALA A 90 0.17 -25.22 7.66
CA ALA A 90 0.97 -24.80 6.51
C ALA A 90 0.69 -23.33 6.15
N GLN A 91 1.62 -22.71 5.45
CA GLN A 91 1.50 -21.32 5.01
C GLN A 91 0.21 -21.10 4.20
N LYS A 92 -0.60 -20.10 4.56
CA LYS A 92 -1.90 -19.77 3.96
C LYS A 92 -2.96 -20.87 4.07
N ALA A 93 -2.79 -21.79 4.99
CA ALA A 93 -3.79 -22.84 5.24
C ALA A 93 -5.12 -22.26 5.74
N ILE A 94 -5.08 -21.18 6.51
CA ILE A 94 -6.27 -20.48 7.05
C ILE A 94 -6.27 -19.03 6.52
N ASP A 95 -6.59 -18.86 5.26
CA ASP A 95 -6.61 -17.56 4.57
C ASP A 95 -8.04 -16.99 4.47
N GLN A 96 -8.63 -16.63 5.62
CA GLN A 96 -10.00 -16.13 5.70
C GLN A 96 -10.06 -14.68 6.16
N THR A 97 -10.62 -13.82 5.32
CA THR A 97 -10.82 -12.38 5.62
C THR A 97 -11.96 -12.12 6.61
N SER A 98 -12.87 -13.09 6.81
CA SER A 98 -14.04 -13.00 7.71
C SER A 98 -13.77 -13.41 9.14
N LEU A 99 -12.61 -14.00 9.44
CA LEU A 99 -12.26 -14.55 10.74
C LEU A 99 -12.27 -13.46 11.83
N HIS A 100 -13.02 -13.69 12.91
CA HIS A 100 -13.09 -12.82 14.09
C HIS A 100 -12.24 -13.35 15.25
N THR A 101 -12.33 -14.63 15.53
CA THR A 101 -11.52 -15.29 16.55
C THR A 101 -10.98 -16.61 16.03
N ILE A 102 -9.83 -17.01 16.54
CA ILE A 102 -9.27 -18.34 16.27
C ILE A 102 -8.73 -18.97 17.55
N SER A 103 -9.10 -20.24 17.77
CA SER A 103 -8.62 -21.06 18.88
C SER A 103 -7.78 -22.20 18.35
N LEU A 104 -6.50 -22.22 18.71
CA LEU A 104 -5.45 -23.12 18.22
C LEU A 104 -5.14 -24.23 19.23
N PRO A 105 -4.78 -25.45 18.81
CA PRO A 105 -4.34 -26.50 19.72
C PRO A 105 -2.91 -26.25 20.25
N LYS A 106 -2.66 -26.65 21.51
CA LYS A 106 -1.32 -26.56 22.13
C LYS A 106 -0.27 -27.49 21.52
N THR A 107 -0.73 -28.48 20.76
CA THR A 107 0.11 -29.47 20.09
C THR A 107 0.89 -28.92 18.91
N LEU A 108 0.60 -27.69 18.49
CA LEU A 108 1.26 -27.07 17.35
C LEU A 108 2.76 -26.89 17.59
N THR A 109 3.53 -27.34 16.61
CA THR A 109 4.99 -27.19 16.51
C THR A 109 5.39 -26.25 15.39
N TYR A 110 4.46 -25.99 14.42
CA TYR A 110 4.68 -25.10 13.30
C TYR A 110 3.39 -24.35 12.93
N ILE A 111 3.52 -23.05 12.67
CA ILE A 111 2.50 -22.19 12.06
C ILE A 111 3.16 -21.44 10.92
N GLY A 112 2.59 -21.54 9.72
CA GLY A 112 3.11 -20.91 8.51
C GLY A 112 3.15 -19.39 8.59
N ASP A 113 4.11 -18.79 7.92
CA ASP A 113 4.27 -17.34 7.87
C ASP A 113 3.02 -16.66 7.30
N SER A 114 2.59 -15.61 7.98
CA SER A 114 1.50 -14.72 7.50
C SER A 114 0.11 -15.36 7.46
N ASP A 115 -0.13 -16.51 8.09
CA ASP A 115 -1.42 -17.21 8.01
C ASP A 115 -2.60 -16.34 8.45
N PHE A 116 -2.40 -15.44 9.42
CA PHE A 116 -3.47 -14.58 9.93
C PHE A 116 -3.42 -13.15 9.38
N SER A 117 -2.47 -12.83 8.51
CA SER A 117 -2.28 -11.46 7.99
C SER A 117 -3.44 -10.96 7.12
N HIS A 118 -4.22 -11.85 6.55
CA HIS A 118 -5.41 -11.54 5.75
C HIS A 118 -6.69 -11.43 6.57
N ALA A 119 -6.70 -11.92 7.81
CA ALA A 119 -7.85 -11.88 8.71
C ALA A 119 -8.09 -10.48 9.29
N LYS A 120 -8.57 -9.56 8.45
CA LYS A 120 -8.75 -8.13 8.79
C LYS A 120 -9.78 -7.85 9.88
N ASN A 121 -10.56 -8.85 10.27
CA ASN A 121 -11.55 -8.75 11.34
C ASN A 121 -11.12 -9.48 12.60
N LEU A 122 -9.91 -10.03 12.64
CA LEU A 122 -9.41 -10.81 13.77
C LEU A 122 -9.23 -9.94 15.01
N THR A 123 -9.93 -10.28 16.07
CA THR A 123 -9.91 -9.56 17.36
C THR A 123 -9.11 -10.28 18.43
N SER A 124 -9.01 -11.61 18.35
CA SER A 124 -8.29 -12.44 19.32
C SER A 124 -7.80 -13.74 18.73
N ILE A 125 -6.65 -14.19 19.20
CA ILE A 125 -6.10 -15.53 19.00
C ILE A 125 -6.01 -16.18 20.38
N GLU A 126 -6.36 -17.45 20.47
CA GLU A 126 -6.17 -18.28 21.66
C GLU A 126 -5.31 -19.49 21.28
N VAL A 127 -4.34 -19.83 22.09
CA VAL A 127 -3.70 -21.15 22.08
C VAL A 127 -4.16 -21.88 23.33
N ARG A 128 -5.03 -22.88 23.15
CA ARG A 128 -5.67 -23.61 24.27
C ARG A 128 -4.64 -24.26 25.18
N ASP A 129 -4.86 -24.17 26.50
CA ASP A 129 -4.01 -24.77 27.53
C ASP A 129 -2.50 -24.48 27.34
N SER A 130 -2.18 -23.33 26.73
CA SER A 130 -0.80 -22.92 26.53
C SER A 130 -0.23 -22.22 27.75
N GLU A 131 1.07 -22.36 27.93
CA GLU A 131 1.79 -21.68 29.00
C GLU A 131 3.13 -21.14 28.50
N TYR A 132 3.43 -19.90 28.87
CA TYR A 132 4.69 -19.24 28.57
C TYR A 132 5.89 -20.12 29.01
N GLY A 133 6.80 -20.39 28.09
CA GLY A 133 8.00 -21.20 28.34
C GLY A 133 7.79 -22.70 28.38
N LYS A 134 6.56 -23.21 28.33
CA LYS A 134 6.25 -24.65 28.33
C LYS A 134 5.70 -25.16 27.00
N THR A 135 4.96 -24.30 26.28
CA THR A 135 4.45 -24.62 24.94
C THR A 135 5.23 -23.85 23.86
N ARG A 136 5.24 -24.38 22.64
CA ARG A 136 5.92 -23.73 21.50
C ARG A 136 5.29 -22.39 21.16
N PHE A 137 3.95 -22.35 21.17
CA PHE A 137 3.14 -21.16 20.92
C PHE A 137 2.27 -20.88 22.13
N TRP A 138 1.98 -19.61 22.38
CA TRP A 138 1.05 -19.16 23.41
C TRP A 138 0.49 -17.79 23.06
N THR A 139 -0.55 -17.36 23.78
CA THR A 139 -1.13 -16.03 23.65
C THR A 139 -1.07 -15.31 24.99
N ASP A 140 -0.91 -13.97 24.93
CA ASP A 140 -1.08 -13.12 26.11
C ASP A 140 -2.57 -12.86 26.41
N GLU A 141 -2.85 -12.14 27.49
CA GLU A 141 -4.19 -11.72 27.89
C GLU A 141 -4.91 -10.85 26.83
N ASN A 142 -4.15 -10.27 25.90
CA ASN A 142 -4.66 -9.48 24.80
C ASN A 142 -4.93 -10.30 23.54
N GLY A 143 -4.75 -11.62 23.58
CA GLY A 143 -4.91 -12.50 22.43
C GLY A 143 -3.85 -12.30 21.34
N VAL A 144 -2.67 -11.79 21.69
CA VAL A 144 -1.50 -11.65 20.80
C VAL A 144 -0.74 -12.96 20.77
N LEU A 145 -0.40 -13.45 19.57
CA LEU A 145 0.27 -14.74 19.38
C LEU A 145 1.80 -14.58 19.44
N TYR A 146 2.42 -15.41 20.22
CA TYR A 146 3.87 -15.54 20.37
C TYR A 146 4.33 -16.96 20.12
N GLY A 147 5.61 -17.11 19.78
CA GLY A 147 6.24 -18.42 19.64
C GLY A 147 7.74 -18.39 19.78
N TYR A 148 8.30 -19.57 20.06
CA TYR A 148 9.73 -19.78 19.92
C TYR A 148 10.05 -20.28 18.51
N VAL A 149 10.91 -19.55 17.81
CA VAL A 149 11.34 -19.88 16.45
C VAL A 149 12.80 -20.31 16.47
N ASP A 150 13.07 -21.49 15.92
CA ASP A 150 14.43 -22.02 15.77
C ASP A 150 15.01 -21.50 14.46
N HIS A 151 16.04 -20.67 14.53
CA HIS A 151 16.79 -20.26 13.36
C HIS A 151 17.93 -21.26 13.07
N HIS A 152 17.70 -22.18 12.14
CA HIS A 152 18.68 -23.22 11.76
C HIS A 152 19.86 -22.73 10.87
N THR A 153 20.12 -21.44 10.72
CA THR A 153 21.06 -20.92 9.73
C THR A 153 22.34 -20.29 10.29
N ASP A 154 22.49 -20.18 11.60
CA ASP A 154 23.76 -19.73 12.17
C ASP A 154 24.63 -20.91 12.60
N VAL A 155 25.82 -20.94 12.07
CA VAL A 155 26.81 -22.05 11.96
C VAL A 155 27.28 -22.67 13.29
N ASP A 156 26.62 -22.41 14.39
CA ASP A 156 26.94 -23.04 15.67
C ASP A 156 25.80 -23.93 16.15
N GLN A 157 25.88 -25.22 15.83
CA GLN A 157 24.90 -26.26 16.21
C GLN A 157 24.82 -26.53 17.73
N THR A 158 25.55 -25.79 18.55
CA THR A 158 25.67 -26.07 20.00
C THR A 158 24.78 -25.23 20.90
N THR A 159 24.23 -24.13 20.38
CA THR A 159 23.30 -23.29 21.15
C THR A 159 21.98 -23.11 20.36
N TYR A 160 20.97 -23.88 20.73
CA TYR A 160 19.59 -23.61 20.35
C TYR A 160 19.16 -22.28 20.97
N ASN A 161 19.51 -21.17 20.37
CA ASN A 161 19.01 -19.85 20.75
C ASN A 161 17.54 -19.76 20.31
N LYS A 162 16.64 -20.16 21.20
CA LYS A 162 15.22 -19.97 21.01
C LYS A 162 14.94 -18.47 21.04
N TYR A 163 14.68 -17.91 19.88
CA TYR A 163 14.23 -16.53 19.79
C TYR A 163 12.74 -16.46 20.12
N LEU A 164 12.38 -15.61 21.08
CA LEU A 164 10.99 -15.29 21.34
C LEU A 164 10.51 -14.29 20.30
N GLU A 165 9.56 -14.70 19.48
CA GLU A 165 9.01 -13.89 18.40
C GLU A 165 7.54 -13.54 18.66
N LEU A 166 7.15 -12.26 18.46
CA LEU A 166 5.77 -11.87 18.33
C LEU A 166 5.32 -12.22 16.90
N LEU A 167 4.41 -13.19 16.77
CA LEU A 167 3.99 -13.75 15.50
C LEU A 167 2.81 -13.03 14.88
N CYS A 168 1.80 -12.69 15.69
CA CYS A 168 0.61 -12.00 15.19
C CYS A 168 -0.08 -11.17 16.28
N TYR A 169 -0.25 -9.90 15.98
CA TYR A 169 -1.16 -9.00 16.69
C TYR A 169 -2.51 -8.98 15.95
N PRO A 170 -3.64 -9.29 16.60
CA PRO A 170 -4.94 -9.33 15.92
C PRO A 170 -5.32 -8.00 15.30
N SER A 171 -5.57 -8.01 13.99
CA SER A 171 -5.65 -6.79 13.17
C SER A 171 -6.86 -5.88 13.47
N ALA A 172 -7.94 -6.45 14.01
CA ALA A 172 -9.17 -5.71 14.30
C ALA A 172 -9.23 -5.15 15.71
N LYS A 173 -8.17 -5.33 16.51
CA LYS A 173 -8.08 -4.70 17.84
C LYS A 173 -8.19 -3.18 17.71
N ILE A 174 -8.98 -2.59 18.62
CA ILE A 174 -9.29 -1.14 18.60
C ILE A 174 -8.34 -0.30 19.46
N GLU A 175 -7.45 -0.94 20.18
CA GLU A 175 -6.43 -0.32 21.02
C GLU A 175 -5.51 0.56 20.15
N LYS A 176 -5.30 1.78 20.64
CA LYS A 176 -4.50 2.78 19.93
C LYS A 176 -3.00 2.62 20.18
N SER A 177 -2.62 1.90 21.19
CA SER A 177 -1.22 1.70 21.55
C SER A 177 -0.98 0.28 22.02
N TYR A 178 0.20 -0.23 21.72
CA TYR A 178 0.65 -1.53 22.19
C TYR A 178 2.13 -1.46 22.60
N THR A 179 2.48 -2.17 23.66
CA THR A 179 3.86 -2.29 24.13
C THR A 179 4.28 -3.74 24.06
N VAL A 180 5.30 -4.00 23.28
CA VAL A 180 5.91 -5.32 23.14
C VAL A 180 6.72 -5.65 24.39
N ASP A 181 6.57 -6.85 24.94
CA ASP A 181 7.33 -7.31 26.09
C ASP A 181 8.85 -7.28 25.80
N ASN A 182 9.65 -6.84 26.76
CA ASN A 182 11.11 -6.76 26.62
C ASN A 182 11.79 -8.13 26.42
N LYS A 183 11.12 -9.22 26.69
CA LYS A 183 11.60 -10.58 26.42
C LYS A 183 11.54 -10.94 24.93
N VAL A 184 10.70 -10.24 24.15
CA VAL A 184 10.56 -10.46 22.71
C VAL A 184 11.83 -10.01 22.00
N THR A 185 12.41 -10.91 21.21
CA THR A 185 13.67 -10.66 20.48
C THR A 185 13.43 -10.37 19.01
N ALA A 186 12.28 -10.77 18.46
CA ALA A 186 11.93 -10.51 17.08
C ALA A 186 10.43 -10.21 16.90
N ILE A 187 10.13 -9.42 15.89
CA ILE A 187 8.78 -9.21 15.36
C ILE A 187 8.70 -9.94 14.03
N ALA A 188 7.76 -10.85 13.89
CA ALA A 188 7.59 -11.64 12.67
C ALA A 188 7.22 -10.81 11.44
N GLY A 189 7.40 -11.38 10.27
CA GLY A 189 6.86 -10.80 9.05
C GLY A 189 5.34 -10.66 9.12
N ASN A 190 4.81 -9.52 8.70
CA ASN A 190 3.38 -9.18 8.78
C ASN A 190 2.72 -9.21 10.17
N ALA A 191 3.48 -9.30 11.27
CA ALA A 191 2.95 -9.48 12.64
C ALA A 191 1.91 -8.43 13.05
N PHE A 192 2.02 -7.19 12.61
CA PHE A 192 1.04 -6.11 12.82
C PHE A 192 0.31 -5.72 11.52
N SER A 193 0.24 -6.63 10.55
CA SER A 193 -0.39 -6.31 9.27
C SER A 193 -1.88 -5.95 9.44
N ASN A 194 -2.32 -4.86 8.78
CA ASN A 194 -3.70 -4.36 8.83
C ASN A 194 -4.20 -3.86 10.21
N CYS A 195 -3.31 -3.54 11.14
CA CYS A 195 -3.68 -2.95 12.43
C CYS A 195 -4.11 -1.48 12.25
N PHE A 196 -5.33 -1.27 11.73
CA PHE A 196 -5.81 0.04 11.28
C PHE A 196 -6.00 1.06 12.41
N TYR A 197 -6.20 0.62 13.65
CA TYR A 197 -6.48 1.47 14.80
C TYR A 197 -5.22 1.82 15.61
N LEU A 198 -4.14 1.05 15.44
CA LEU A 198 -2.90 1.24 16.20
C LEU A 198 -2.22 2.55 15.80
N GLU A 199 -2.16 3.51 16.73
CA GLU A 199 -1.55 4.83 16.54
C GLU A 199 -0.10 4.86 17.02
N LYS A 200 0.24 4.04 18.04
CA LYS A 200 1.56 3.97 18.65
C LYS A 200 1.95 2.55 18.96
N ILE A 201 3.18 2.19 18.67
CA ILE A 201 3.80 0.95 19.09
C ILE A 201 5.11 1.25 19.84
N ASN A 202 5.26 0.65 21.02
CA ASN A 202 6.52 0.64 21.76
C ASN A 202 7.17 -0.72 21.55
N LEU A 203 8.24 -0.75 20.79
CA LEU A 203 9.06 -1.95 20.63
C LEU A 203 9.93 -2.08 21.88
N GLY A 204 9.85 -3.21 22.55
CA GLY A 204 10.67 -3.48 23.73
C GLY A 204 12.17 -3.50 23.41
N ASN A 205 13.00 -3.19 24.40
CA ASN A 205 14.47 -3.18 24.22
C ASN A 205 15.06 -4.58 23.92
N GLY A 206 14.29 -5.66 24.07
CA GLY A 206 14.69 -7.00 23.66
C GLY A 206 14.74 -7.19 22.14
N VAL A 207 13.95 -6.40 21.38
CA VAL A 207 13.79 -6.58 19.94
C VAL A 207 15.10 -6.31 19.21
N ARG A 208 15.57 -7.31 18.44
CA ARG A 208 16.77 -7.28 17.60
C ARG A 208 16.43 -7.31 16.12
N LYS A 209 15.25 -7.82 15.76
CA LYS A 209 14.83 -8.00 14.37
C LYS A 209 13.39 -7.53 14.17
N LEU A 210 13.15 -6.79 13.10
CA LEU A 210 11.84 -6.50 12.54
C LEU A 210 11.69 -7.27 11.23
N GLY A 211 10.64 -8.07 11.12
CA GLY A 211 10.36 -8.89 9.94
C GLY A 211 9.92 -8.08 8.72
N VAL A 212 9.88 -8.75 7.58
CA VAL A 212 9.38 -8.16 6.32
C VAL A 212 7.93 -7.73 6.49
N ALA A 213 7.61 -6.50 6.09
CA ALA A 213 6.26 -5.95 6.15
C ALA A 213 5.60 -6.01 7.55
N ALA A 214 6.39 -6.02 8.63
CA ALA A 214 5.92 -6.23 10.01
C ALA A 214 4.75 -5.30 10.39
N PHE A 215 4.73 -4.05 9.91
CA PHE A 215 3.68 -3.04 10.14
C PHE A 215 2.89 -2.69 8.87
N LYS A 216 2.79 -3.62 7.92
CA LYS A 216 2.06 -3.38 6.66
C LYS A 216 0.62 -2.92 6.93
N ASN A 217 0.17 -1.86 6.22
CA ASN A 217 -1.19 -1.31 6.33
C ASN A 217 -1.58 -0.78 7.73
N CYS A 218 -0.64 -0.42 8.59
CA CYS A 218 -0.93 0.25 9.85
C CYS A 218 -1.29 1.73 9.58
N MET A 219 -2.52 1.97 9.13
CA MET A 219 -2.98 3.26 8.59
C MET A 219 -3.00 4.40 9.62
N SER A 220 -2.84 4.12 10.91
CA SER A 220 -2.91 5.12 11.98
C SER A 220 -1.58 5.42 12.65
N ILE A 221 -0.56 4.60 12.47
CA ILE A 221 0.79 4.84 13.01
C ILE A 221 1.38 6.10 12.39
N GLN A 222 1.83 7.02 13.26
CA GLN A 222 2.44 8.30 12.85
C GLN A 222 3.96 8.29 12.94
N SER A 223 4.52 7.49 13.85
CA SER A 223 5.96 7.27 13.98
C SER A 223 6.26 5.88 14.51
N ILE A 224 7.45 5.38 14.19
CA ILE A 224 7.98 4.11 14.70
C ILE A 224 9.32 4.41 15.40
N THR A 225 9.43 4.04 16.68
CA THR A 225 10.69 4.14 17.41
C THR A 225 11.45 2.83 17.27
N ILE A 226 12.70 2.90 16.80
CA ILE A 226 13.62 1.78 16.63
C ILE A 226 14.52 1.70 17.85
N PRO A 227 14.39 0.66 18.72
CA PRO A 227 15.19 0.51 19.92
C PRO A 227 16.69 0.28 19.64
N LYS A 228 17.50 0.51 20.65
CA LYS A 228 18.97 0.39 20.56
C LYS A 228 19.48 -0.98 20.09
N ASN A 229 18.76 -2.05 20.41
CA ASN A 229 19.22 -3.41 20.12
C ASN A 229 18.76 -3.93 18.74
N VAL A 230 17.99 -3.16 17.95
CA VAL A 230 17.58 -3.57 16.62
C VAL A 230 18.78 -3.62 15.67
N GLN A 231 19.05 -4.82 15.17
CA GLN A 231 20.16 -5.13 14.27
C GLN A 231 19.72 -5.31 12.82
N LYS A 232 18.44 -5.72 12.61
CA LYS A 232 17.88 -5.98 11.29
C LYS A 232 16.48 -5.43 11.15
N ILE A 233 16.24 -4.74 10.05
CA ILE A 233 14.94 -4.25 9.63
C ILE A 233 14.62 -4.90 8.28
N GLY A 234 13.50 -5.63 8.24
CA GLY A 234 13.04 -6.31 7.05
C GLY A 234 12.55 -5.35 5.97
N TYR A 235 12.64 -5.81 4.75
CA TYR A 235 12.16 -5.09 3.58
C TYR A 235 10.69 -4.66 3.74
N ASN A 236 10.36 -3.43 3.33
CA ASN A 236 9.01 -2.87 3.41
C ASN A 236 8.37 -2.93 4.80
N VAL A 237 9.16 -2.79 5.86
CA VAL A 237 8.70 -2.97 7.26
C VAL A 237 7.40 -2.24 7.58
N ALA A 238 7.16 -1.05 7.01
CA ALA A 238 5.96 -0.22 7.21
C ALA A 238 5.24 0.11 5.88
N TYR A 239 5.11 -0.88 4.99
CA TYR A 239 4.45 -0.73 3.70
C TYR A 239 2.97 -0.31 3.86
N PHE A 240 2.52 0.69 3.11
CA PHE A 240 1.17 1.28 3.19
C PHE A 240 0.78 1.88 4.55
N CYS A 241 1.73 2.42 5.32
CA CYS A 241 1.45 3.21 6.52
C CYS A 241 1.21 4.69 6.14
N ASP A 242 -0.01 5.05 5.71
CA ASP A 242 -0.33 6.35 5.09
C ASP A 242 -0.15 7.57 6.01
N LYS A 243 -0.03 7.38 7.33
CA LYS A 243 0.21 8.46 8.30
C LYS A 243 1.62 8.48 8.87
N LEU A 244 2.45 7.51 8.51
CA LEU A 244 3.82 7.43 9.04
C LEU A 244 4.65 8.61 8.53
N ALA A 245 5.03 9.50 9.45
CA ALA A 245 5.74 10.75 9.16
C ALA A 245 7.21 10.73 9.62
N ALA A 246 7.58 9.83 10.53
CA ALA A 246 8.94 9.71 11.03
C ALA A 246 9.28 8.33 11.58
N TYR A 247 10.56 7.97 11.45
CA TYR A 247 11.22 6.98 12.27
C TYR A 247 12.07 7.71 13.33
N HIS A 248 12.12 7.18 14.54
CA HIS A 248 12.98 7.68 15.60
C HIS A 248 13.90 6.55 16.05
N VAL A 249 15.18 6.70 15.87
CA VAL A 249 16.16 5.67 16.23
C VAL A 249 16.83 6.05 17.53
N ASP A 250 16.89 5.11 18.49
CA ASP A 250 17.63 5.28 19.73
C ASP A 250 19.10 5.62 19.42
N GLU A 251 19.64 6.65 20.05
CA GLU A 251 21.01 7.14 19.81
C GLU A 251 22.07 6.06 20.05
N GLN A 252 21.79 5.10 20.95
CA GLN A 252 22.64 3.96 21.25
C GLN A 252 22.51 2.82 20.22
N ASN A 253 21.66 2.93 19.21
CA ASN A 253 21.60 1.93 18.16
C ASN A 253 22.88 1.97 17.32
N GLU A 254 23.53 0.81 17.17
CA GLU A 254 24.79 0.68 16.46
C GLU A 254 24.63 0.41 14.95
N ASN A 255 23.42 0.08 14.50
CA ASN A 255 23.16 -0.36 13.11
C ASN A 255 22.42 0.69 12.29
N TYR A 256 21.59 1.52 12.95
CA TYR A 256 20.71 2.48 12.29
C TYR A 256 20.79 3.86 12.96
N CYS A 257 20.40 4.87 12.20
CA CYS A 257 20.12 6.22 12.69
C CYS A 257 18.95 6.80 11.90
N ASP A 258 18.33 7.85 12.40
CA ASP A 258 17.46 8.68 11.59
C ASP A 258 18.03 10.07 11.38
N ILE A 259 17.71 10.64 10.23
CA ILE A 259 18.00 12.03 9.88
C ILE A 259 16.67 12.69 9.61
N ASP A 260 16.23 13.55 10.52
CA ASP A 260 14.94 14.21 10.44
C ASP A 260 13.78 13.19 10.16
N GLY A 261 13.81 12.06 10.86
CA GLY A 261 12.81 11.02 10.78
C GLY A 261 12.91 10.10 9.54
N VAL A 262 13.91 10.25 8.69
CA VAL A 262 14.20 9.33 7.58
C VAL A 262 15.22 8.29 8.06
N LEU A 263 14.93 7.02 7.82
CA LEU A 263 15.75 5.91 8.32
C LEU A 263 16.98 5.65 7.43
N TYR A 264 18.16 5.62 8.03
CA TYR A 264 19.42 5.29 7.41
C TYR A 264 20.14 4.18 8.17
N THR A 265 21.14 3.55 7.55
CA THR A 265 22.19 2.81 8.29
C THR A 265 22.99 3.76 9.17
N LYS A 266 23.63 3.26 10.23
CA LYS A 266 24.37 4.09 11.22
C LYS A 266 25.45 4.95 10.59
N ASP A 267 26.15 4.40 9.61
CA ASP A 267 27.18 5.07 8.82
C ASP A 267 26.63 6.01 7.73
N LYS A 268 25.30 6.09 7.62
CA LYS A 268 24.56 6.87 6.62
C LYS A 268 24.80 6.46 5.16
N SER A 269 25.57 5.40 4.93
CA SER A 269 25.90 4.95 3.57
C SER A 269 24.69 4.45 2.78
N LYS A 270 23.61 4.07 3.48
CA LYS A 270 22.38 3.59 2.86
C LYS A 270 21.15 4.30 3.43
N LEU A 271 20.31 4.87 2.54
CA LEU A 271 18.96 5.30 2.86
C LEU A 271 18.05 4.08 2.84
N VAL A 272 17.49 3.71 4.00
CA VAL A 272 16.67 2.49 4.16
C VAL A 272 15.21 2.77 3.81
N ILE A 273 14.59 3.76 4.44
CA ILE A 273 13.17 4.10 4.20
C ILE A 273 12.92 5.59 4.45
N TYR A 274 12.25 6.23 3.51
CA TYR A 274 11.64 7.54 3.63
C TYR A 274 10.19 7.41 4.13
N PRO A 275 9.77 8.07 5.22
CA PRO A 275 8.42 7.91 5.76
C PRO A 275 7.39 8.60 4.86
N LYS A 276 6.39 7.85 4.45
CA LYS A 276 5.42 8.18 3.41
C LYS A 276 4.66 9.49 3.64
N ALA A 277 4.34 9.82 4.90
CA ALA A 277 3.58 11.01 5.27
C ALA A 277 4.45 12.17 5.74
N LYS A 278 5.79 12.09 5.58
CA LYS A 278 6.69 13.18 5.93
C LYS A 278 6.35 14.43 5.12
N LYS A 279 6.12 15.54 5.82
CA LYS A 279 5.82 16.84 5.21
C LYS A 279 7.07 17.68 5.10
N LEU A 280 7.32 18.21 3.93
CA LEU A 280 8.36 19.19 3.66
C LEU A 280 7.72 20.47 3.11
N THR A 281 8.21 21.62 3.55
CA THR A 281 7.61 22.94 3.21
C THR A 281 7.69 23.23 1.71
N ASP A 282 8.79 22.87 1.07
CA ASP A 282 9.09 23.09 -0.35
C ASP A 282 8.87 21.85 -1.23
N GLN A 283 8.49 20.71 -0.61
CA GLN A 283 8.33 19.43 -1.28
C GLN A 283 9.63 18.88 -1.92
N ILE A 284 10.79 19.36 -1.44
CA ILE A 284 12.12 18.94 -1.90
C ILE A 284 12.79 18.16 -0.78
N TYR A 285 13.26 16.96 -1.07
CA TYR A 285 14.08 16.19 -0.14
C TYR A 285 15.52 16.10 -0.62
N THR A 286 16.47 16.43 0.26
CA THR A 286 17.90 16.26 -0.01
C THR A 286 18.41 15.05 0.76
N VAL A 287 18.91 14.06 0.04
CA VAL A 287 19.52 12.85 0.62
C VAL A 287 20.86 13.21 1.25
N ASP A 288 21.19 12.56 2.39
CA ASP A 288 22.46 12.81 3.11
C ASP A 288 23.67 12.62 2.17
N PRO A 289 24.66 13.53 2.19
CA PRO A 289 25.84 13.45 1.32
C PRO A 289 26.69 12.18 1.46
N ALA A 290 26.64 11.49 2.61
CA ALA A 290 27.35 10.23 2.82
C ALA A 290 26.65 9.01 2.16
N CYS A 291 25.43 9.19 1.65
CA CYS A 291 24.63 8.09 1.09
C CYS A 291 25.23 7.60 -0.23
N LYS A 292 25.47 6.29 -0.30
CA LYS A 292 25.98 5.57 -1.48
C LYS A 292 24.93 4.68 -2.13
N GLU A 293 23.89 4.31 -1.38
CA GLU A 293 22.83 3.41 -1.84
C GLU A 293 21.45 3.88 -1.39
N ILE A 294 20.51 3.92 -2.31
CA ILE A 294 19.08 4.02 -2.00
C ILE A 294 18.52 2.59 -2.00
N GLU A 295 17.97 2.16 -0.87
CA GLU A 295 17.39 0.81 -0.72
C GLU A 295 16.18 0.61 -1.66
N GLY A 296 15.87 -0.63 -1.98
CA GLY A 296 14.66 -0.94 -2.75
C GLY A 296 13.39 -0.45 -2.05
N MET A 297 12.47 0.19 -2.80
CA MET A 297 11.24 0.82 -2.31
C MET A 297 11.45 1.90 -1.22
N ALA A 298 12.64 2.48 -1.13
CA ALA A 298 12.96 3.44 -0.08
C ALA A 298 12.04 4.68 -0.08
N PHE A 299 11.56 5.14 -1.23
CA PHE A 299 10.63 6.25 -1.40
C PHE A 299 9.26 5.80 -1.93
N ASP A 300 8.90 4.52 -1.74
CA ASP A 300 7.63 3.99 -2.22
C ASP A 300 6.43 4.81 -1.73
N TYR A 301 5.59 5.27 -2.69
CA TYR A 301 4.44 6.15 -2.41
C TYR A 301 4.79 7.42 -1.61
N ALA A 302 5.95 8.03 -1.78
CA ALA A 302 6.31 9.30 -1.16
C ALA A 302 5.48 10.45 -1.76
N ALA A 303 4.23 10.56 -1.33
CA ALA A 303 3.16 11.34 -1.96
C ALA A 303 3.28 12.86 -1.79
N GLY A 304 4.36 13.42 -1.44
CA GLY A 304 4.50 14.88 -1.25
C GLY A 304 5.75 15.45 -1.88
N LEU A 305 6.57 14.61 -2.51
CA LEU A 305 7.85 15.03 -3.07
C LEU A 305 7.72 15.41 -4.53
N LYS A 306 8.12 16.63 -4.88
CA LYS A 306 8.28 17.09 -6.27
C LYS A 306 9.69 16.95 -6.77
N GLU A 307 10.67 16.99 -5.88
CA GLU A 307 12.07 16.89 -6.22
C GLU A 307 12.82 16.09 -5.16
N ILE A 308 13.71 15.21 -5.58
CA ILE A 308 14.66 14.50 -4.72
C ILE A 308 16.06 14.84 -5.22
N LYS A 309 16.89 15.42 -4.32
CA LYS A 309 18.27 15.72 -4.60
C LYS A 309 19.15 14.58 -4.13
N LEU A 310 19.77 13.89 -5.07
CA LEU A 310 20.67 12.77 -4.82
C LEU A 310 22.11 13.28 -4.62
N PRO A 311 22.91 12.67 -3.73
CA PRO A 311 24.29 13.11 -3.48
C PRO A 311 25.25 12.63 -4.58
N ASP A 312 26.30 13.40 -4.82
CA ASP A 312 27.33 13.09 -5.81
C ASP A 312 28.12 11.80 -5.51
N GLY A 313 28.02 11.25 -4.30
CA GLY A 313 28.63 9.97 -3.92
C GLY A 313 27.75 8.74 -4.14
N LEU A 314 26.51 8.91 -4.63
CA LEU A 314 25.57 7.81 -4.83
C LEU A 314 26.06 6.86 -5.93
N THR A 315 26.05 5.56 -5.67
CA THR A 315 26.49 4.53 -6.62
C THR A 315 25.36 3.59 -7.07
N THR A 316 24.35 3.41 -6.22
CA THR A 316 23.30 2.42 -6.46
C THR A 316 21.91 2.96 -6.15
N ILE A 317 20.97 2.76 -7.09
CA ILE A 317 19.55 3.01 -6.91
C ILE A 317 18.83 1.66 -6.91
N GLY A 318 18.16 1.36 -5.81
CA GLY A 318 17.48 0.09 -5.55
C GLY A 318 16.25 -0.13 -6.43
N ARG A 319 15.76 -1.38 -6.42
CA ARG A 319 14.55 -1.78 -7.13
C ARG A 319 13.33 -1.00 -6.64
N CYS A 320 12.50 -0.49 -7.56
CA CYS A 320 11.30 0.28 -7.19
C CYS A 320 11.59 1.44 -6.22
N ALA A 321 12.81 1.98 -6.19
CA ALA A 321 13.24 2.96 -5.18
C ALA A 321 12.29 4.16 -5.05
N PHE A 322 11.73 4.63 -6.17
CA PHE A 322 10.79 5.76 -6.28
C PHE A 322 9.44 5.32 -6.84
N LEU A 323 8.98 4.12 -6.48
CA LEU A 323 7.72 3.56 -6.97
C LEU A 323 6.53 4.45 -6.58
N VAL A 324 5.69 4.80 -7.56
CA VAL A 324 4.45 5.59 -7.38
C VAL A 324 4.68 6.92 -6.63
N CYS A 325 5.80 7.58 -6.90
CA CYS A 325 6.05 8.96 -6.51
C CYS A 325 5.30 9.91 -7.45
N GLU A 326 3.96 9.94 -7.38
CA GLU A 326 3.07 10.62 -8.34
C GLU A 326 3.33 12.12 -8.52
N GLN A 327 3.96 12.79 -7.55
CA GLN A 327 4.30 14.21 -7.64
C GLN A 327 5.76 14.49 -8.00
N LEU A 328 6.59 13.44 -8.13
CA LEU A 328 8.00 13.60 -8.45
C LEU A 328 8.18 14.06 -9.91
N GLU A 329 8.51 15.33 -10.07
CA GLU A 329 8.73 15.97 -11.36
C GLU A 329 10.21 16.04 -11.75
N LYS A 330 11.11 16.06 -10.75
CA LYS A 330 12.55 16.22 -10.93
C LYS A 330 13.35 15.17 -10.17
N LEU A 331 14.16 14.45 -10.89
CA LEU A 331 15.18 13.54 -10.36
C LEU A 331 16.42 13.63 -11.25
N GLN A 332 17.50 14.18 -10.73
CA GLN A 332 18.78 14.18 -11.40
C GLN A 332 19.62 13.02 -10.87
N ILE A 333 20.06 12.14 -11.76
CA ILE A 333 20.91 11.00 -11.41
C ILE A 333 22.38 11.46 -11.46
N PRO A 334 23.14 11.34 -10.35
CA PRO A 334 24.55 11.72 -10.32
C PRO A 334 25.44 10.87 -11.24
N GLU A 335 26.53 11.47 -11.74
CA GLU A 335 27.53 10.81 -12.59
C GLU A 335 28.34 9.70 -11.88
N THR A 336 28.13 9.49 -10.59
CA THR A 336 28.72 8.40 -9.81
C THR A 336 27.87 7.15 -9.77
N VAL A 337 26.60 7.23 -10.21
CA VAL A 337 25.70 6.08 -10.21
C VAL A 337 26.13 5.08 -11.29
N THR A 338 26.41 3.85 -10.87
CA THR A 338 26.80 2.74 -11.75
C THR A 338 25.73 1.69 -11.90
N THR A 339 24.77 1.63 -10.96
CA THR A 339 23.74 0.59 -10.94
C THR A 339 22.36 1.19 -10.66
N ILE A 340 21.40 0.90 -11.54
CA ILE A 340 19.98 1.23 -11.41
C ILE A 340 19.18 -0.08 -11.53
N LYS A 341 18.47 -0.46 -10.47
CA LYS A 341 17.70 -1.70 -10.46
C LYS A 341 16.31 -1.51 -11.06
N GLU A 342 15.56 -2.61 -11.21
CA GLU A 342 14.30 -2.68 -11.93
C GLU A 342 13.25 -1.68 -11.42
N ARG A 343 12.49 -1.10 -12.34
CA ARG A 343 11.31 -0.26 -12.07
C ARG A 343 11.57 0.89 -11.09
N PHE A 344 12.76 1.46 -11.07
CA PHE A 344 13.15 2.41 -10.03
C PHE A 344 12.26 3.67 -9.95
N LEU A 345 11.64 4.09 -11.07
CA LEU A 345 10.75 5.25 -11.19
C LEU A 345 9.31 4.90 -11.62
N SER A 346 8.94 3.62 -11.58
CA SER A 346 7.62 3.18 -12.02
C SER A 346 6.48 3.96 -11.33
N GLY A 347 5.52 4.48 -12.12
CA GLY A 347 4.40 5.28 -11.62
C GLY A 347 4.77 6.68 -11.12
N SER A 348 5.98 7.19 -11.40
CA SER A 348 6.38 8.57 -11.09
C SER A 348 5.91 9.55 -12.17
N ASN A 349 5.95 10.87 -11.86
CA ASN A 349 5.55 11.95 -12.79
C ASN A 349 6.73 12.63 -13.49
N VAL A 350 7.88 11.95 -13.56
CA VAL A 350 9.07 12.47 -14.22
C VAL A 350 8.84 12.57 -15.73
N LYS A 351 9.05 13.76 -16.28
CA LYS A 351 8.83 14.03 -17.72
C LYS A 351 10.10 13.96 -18.54
N GLU A 352 11.24 14.11 -17.89
CA GLU A 352 12.56 14.12 -18.49
C GLU A 352 13.51 13.35 -17.59
N LEU A 353 14.26 12.43 -18.15
CA LEU A 353 15.20 11.58 -17.41
C LEU A 353 16.52 11.49 -18.17
N ILE A 354 17.60 11.79 -17.46
CA ILE A 354 18.97 11.68 -17.97
C ILE A 354 19.64 10.49 -17.27
N ILE A 355 20.06 9.51 -18.07
CA ILE A 355 20.86 8.38 -17.60
C ILE A 355 22.32 8.68 -17.88
N PRO A 356 23.15 8.90 -16.85
CA PRO A 356 24.53 9.27 -17.01
C PRO A 356 25.40 8.14 -17.61
N ALA A 357 26.52 8.50 -18.22
CA ALA A 357 27.45 7.56 -18.87
C ALA A 357 28.11 6.56 -17.89
N SER A 358 28.08 6.86 -16.60
CA SER A 358 28.57 6.00 -15.54
C SER A 358 27.74 4.74 -15.30
N VAL A 359 26.45 4.75 -15.69
CA VAL A 359 25.55 3.62 -15.47
C VAL A 359 25.92 2.44 -16.37
N LYS A 360 26.35 1.35 -15.73
CA LYS A 360 26.78 0.11 -16.41
C LYS A 360 25.79 -1.04 -16.21
N ASN A 361 25.01 -1.02 -15.14
CA ASN A 361 24.05 -2.06 -14.80
C ASN A 361 22.65 -1.47 -14.70
N MET A 362 21.71 -1.96 -15.54
CA MET A 362 20.31 -1.55 -15.52
C MET A 362 19.38 -2.75 -15.54
N GLY A 363 18.41 -2.77 -14.63
CA GLY A 363 17.24 -3.65 -14.68
C GLY A 363 17.50 -5.15 -14.53
N LYS A 364 18.68 -5.57 -14.10
CA LYS A 364 19.02 -6.99 -14.02
C LYS A 364 18.62 -7.62 -12.71
N SER A 365 17.52 -8.37 -12.68
CA SER A 365 17.28 -9.36 -11.65
C SER A 365 16.94 -10.72 -12.30
N LYS A 366 17.93 -11.59 -12.37
CA LYS A 366 17.68 -13.01 -12.58
C LYS A 366 17.13 -13.59 -11.28
N THR A 367 15.86 -13.31 -10.97
CA THR A 367 15.19 -14.01 -9.89
C THR A 367 14.39 -15.17 -10.44
N GLN A 368 14.52 -16.32 -9.80
CA GLN A 368 13.89 -17.60 -10.11
C GLN A 368 12.35 -17.54 -10.22
N TYR A 369 11.74 -16.39 -9.90
CA TYR A 369 10.29 -16.20 -9.82
C TYR A 369 9.70 -15.22 -10.84
N ASN A 370 10.52 -14.58 -11.69
CA ASN A 370 10.03 -13.70 -12.75
C ASN A 370 10.33 -14.31 -14.12
N ASN A 371 9.33 -14.92 -14.74
CA ASN A 371 9.35 -15.37 -16.13
C ASN A 371 9.35 -14.21 -17.13
N GLY A 372 9.57 -12.98 -16.70
CA GLY A 372 9.71 -11.78 -17.51
C GLY A 372 10.57 -10.78 -16.75
N ALA A 373 11.77 -10.54 -17.22
CA ALA A 373 12.63 -9.49 -16.70
C ALA A 373 11.91 -8.14 -16.81
N ASP A 374 11.73 -7.45 -15.66
CA ASP A 374 11.28 -6.08 -15.66
C ASP A 374 12.51 -5.18 -15.85
N GLY A 375 12.41 -4.23 -16.79
CA GLY A 375 13.43 -3.24 -17.03
C GLY A 375 13.51 -2.18 -15.95
N ALA A 376 14.62 -1.48 -15.86
CA ALA A 376 14.79 -0.32 -14.97
C ALA A 376 13.80 0.79 -15.32
N LEU A 377 13.55 1.00 -16.61
CA LEU A 377 12.76 2.08 -17.18
C LEU A 377 11.28 1.72 -17.42
N ASP A 378 10.82 0.57 -16.95
CA ASP A 378 9.43 0.16 -17.14
C ASP A 378 8.44 1.01 -16.34
N TYR A 379 7.30 1.34 -16.97
CA TYR A 379 6.14 2.03 -16.38
C TYR A 379 6.40 3.46 -15.88
N ILE A 380 7.25 4.24 -16.55
CA ILE A 380 7.39 5.68 -16.33
C ILE A 380 6.41 6.41 -17.27
N GLU A 381 5.14 6.47 -16.88
CA GLU A 381 4.00 6.78 -17.74
C GLU A 381 3.98 8.21 -18.30
N ASN A 382 4.64 9.17 -17.63
CA ASN A 382 4.67 10.57 -18.04
C ASN A 382 5.98 11.01 -18.71
N LEU A 383 6.90 10.08 -18.93
CA LEU A 383 8.20 10.37 -19.54
C LEU A 383 8.03 10.81 -21.01
N ARG A 384 8.60 11.95 -21.36
CA ARG A 384 8.60 12.51 -22.74
C ARG A 384 9.97 12.43 -23.40
N TYR A 385 11.01 12.66 -22.62
CA TYR A 385 12.39 12.61 -23.07
C TYR A 385 13.24 11.72 -22.17
N LEU A 386 13.90 10.75 -22.78
CA LEU A 386 14.90 9.89 -22.14
C LEU A 386 16.25 10.15 -22.81
N TYR A 387 17.23 10.63 -22.04
CA TYR A 387 18.58 10.89 -22.52
C TYR A 387 19.52 9.78 -22.07
N LEU A 388 20.18 9.12 -23.03
CA LEU A 388 21.17 8.08 -22.81
C LEU A 388 22.56 8.66 -23.10
N CYS A 389 23.34 8.96 -22.05
CA CYS A 389 24.60 9.70 -22.17
C CYS A 389 25.79 8.80 -22.52
N GLY A 390 25.72 7.52 -22.18
CA GLY A 390 26.82 6.58 -22.27
C GLY A 390 26.60 5.44 -23.23
N ASP A 391 27.51 4.48 -23.18
CA ASP A 391 27.41 3.23 -23.90
C ASP A 391 26.25 2.38 -23.40
N VAL A 392 25.83 1.41 -24.21
CA VAL A 392 24.76 0.46 -23.87
C VAL A 392 25.15 -0.30 -22.60
N PRO A 393 24.34 -0.22 -21.52
CA PRO A 393 24.59 -1.02 -20.32
C PRO A 393 24.51 -2.52 -20.63
N GLU A 394 25.20 -3.33 -19.82
CA GLU A 394 25.18 -4.79 -19.96
C GLU A 394 23.76 -5.34 -19.87
N ASP A 395 23.37 -6.23 -20.78
CA ASP A 395 22.04 -6.83 -20.92
C ASP A 395 20.88 -5.82 -21.16
N PHE A 396 21.17 -4.55 -21.49
CA PHE A 396 20.17 -3.51 -21.68
C PHE A 396 19.17 -3.85 -22.80
N VAL A 397 19.65 -4.33 -23.95
CA VAL A 397 18.81 -4.67 -25.11
C VAL A 397 17.81 -5.78 -24.80
N GLU A 398 18.19 -6.74 -23.96
CA GLU A 398 17.32 -7.86 -23.58
C GLU A 398 16.28 -7.50 -22.52
N ASN A 399 16.61 -6.59 -21.61
CA ASN A 399 15.82 -6.30 -20.43
C ASN A 399 14.98 -5.02 -20.53
N GLU A 400 15.44 -4.00 -21.26
CA GLU A 400 14.75 -2.72 -21.37
C GLU A 400 13.79 -2.67 -22.56
N ARG A 401 12.53 -3.00 -22.30
CA ARG A 401 11.43 -2.95 -23.28
C ARG A 401 10.62 -1.67 -23.20
N LEU A 402 10.92 -0.76 -22.30
CA LEU A 402 10.15 0.47 -22.04
C LEU A 402 8.66 0.18 -21.85
N LYS A 403 8.33 -0.96 -21.25
CA LYS A 403 6.95 -1.39 -21.04
C LYS A 403 6.17 -0.32 -20.29
N GLY A 404 5.10 0.15 -20.89
CA GLY A 404 4.27 1.13 -20.23
C GLY A 404 4.93 2.49 -20.02
N THR A 405 6.11 2.77 -20.61
CA THR A 405 6.84 4.03 -20.50
C THR A 405 6.50 4.96 -21.65
N GLY A 406 6.39 6.25 -21.35
CA GLY A 406 6.03 7.29 -22.32
C GLY A 406 4.69 7.95 -22.01
N TYR A 407 4.51 9.17 -22.48
CA TYR A 407 3.32 9.97 -22.29
C TYR A 407 2.14 9.45 -23.14
N SER A 408 0.97 9.28 -22.53
CA SER A 408 -0.27 8.97 -23.23
C SER A 408 -1.21 10.17 -23.15
N ASN A 409 -1.71 10.66 -24.30
CA ASN A 409 -2.68 11.75 -24.36
C ASN A 409 -4.13 11.35 -24.02
N GLY A 410 -4.35 10.11 -23.60
CA GLY A 410 -5.67 9.61 -23.20
C GLY A 410 -6.65 9.32 -24.36
N LEU A 411 -6.25 9.56 -25.61
CA LEU A 411 -7.09 9.38 -26.81
C LEU A 411 -6.83 8.07 -27.57
N GLY A 412 -5.97 7.21 -27.03
CA GLY A 412 -5.65 5.89 -27.60
C GLY A 412 -4.47 5.26 -26.86
N ASP A 413 -4.19 4.00 -27.16
CA ASP A 413 -3.09 3.24 -26.53
C ASP A 413 -1.69 3.70 -27.00
N GLN A 414 -1.61 4.74 -27.85
CA GLN A 414 -0.34 5.18 -28.42
C GLN A 414 0.41 6.09 -27.42
N ARG A 415 1.58 5.68 -27.04
CA ARG A 415 2.49 6.43 -26.17
C ARG A 415 3.44 7.26 -27.02
N ILE A 416 3.91 8.37 -26.48
CA ILE A 416 4.88 9.24 -27.13
C ILE A 416 6.10 9.35 -26.22
N LEU A 417 7.23 8.84 -26.70
CA LEU A 417 8.52 8.93 -26.01
C LEU A 417 9.61 9.22 -27.04
N THR A 418 10.43 10.23 -26.78
CA THR A 418 11.64 10.47 -27.56
C THR A 418 12.86 10.02 -26.76
N VAL A 419 13.59 9.06 -27.29
CA VAL A 419 14.85 8.58 -26.73
C VAL A 419 16.00 9.29 -27.43
N MET A 420 16.71 10.12 -26.68
CA MET A 420 17.84 10.93 -27.11
C MET A 420 19.12 10.16 -26.81
N ILE A 421 19.81 9.68 -27.84
CA ILE A 421 21.06 8.93 -27.68
C ILE A 421 22.22 9.84 -28.04
N ASN A 422 23.22 9.91 -27.15
CA ASN A 422 24.44 10.64 -27.41
C ASN A 422 25.06 10.13 -28.71
N GLU A 423 25.32 11.04 -29.65
CA GLU A 423 25.78 10.69 -31.03
C GLU A 423 27.08 9.87 -31.02
N ALA A 424 27.95 10.03 -30.03
CA ALA A 424 29.16 9.24 -29.85
C ALA A 424 28.89 7.73 -29.64
N TYR A 425 27.70 7.38 -29.17
CA TYR A 425 27.29 5.99 -28.90
C TYR A 425 26.11 5.52 -29.76
N TRP A 426 25.68 6.33 -30.73
CA TRP A 426 24.51 6.06 -31.56
C TRP A 426 24.51 4.67 -32.18
N ASP A 427 25.64 4.26 -32.75
CA ASP A 427 25.75 2.98 -33.46
C ASP A 427 25.73 1.79 -32.49
N ASN A 428 26.21 1.98 -31.27
CA ASN A 428 26.17 0.94 -30.22
C ASN A 428 24.73 0.58 -29.81
N TYR A 429 23.77 1.50 -29.98
CA TYR A 429 22.36 1.26 -29.74
C TYR A 429 21.58 0.74 -30.97
N GLN A 430 22.23 0.31 -32.05
CA GLN A 430 21.53 -0.12 -33.27
C GLN A 430 20.56 -1.27 -32.97
N ALA A 431 20.99 -2.35 -32.34
CA ALA A 431 20.16 -3.50 -32.01
C ALA A 431 18.97 -3.12 -31.10
N TYR A 432 19.19 -2.20 -30.16
CA TYR A 432 18.13 -1.70 -29.28
C TYR A 432 17.09 -0.89 -30.06
N ARG A 433 17.51 0.03 -30.94
CA ARG A 433 16.60 0.83 -31.79
C ARG A 433 15.76 -0.03 -32.71
N GLU A 434 16.36 -1.08 -33.27
CA GLU A 434 15.72 -2.02 -34.19
C GLU A 434 14.77 -3.00 -33.50
N SER A 435 14.80 -3.08 -32.17
CA SER A 435 13.90 -3.94 -31.37
C SER A 435 12.50 -3.35 -31.14
N PHE A 436 12.25 -2.09 -31.57
CA PHE A 436 10.96 -1.41 -31.43
C PHE A 436 10.25 -1.25 -32.78
N ASP A 437 8.95 -1.51 -32.79
CA ASP A 437 8.11 -1.29 -33.98
C ASP A 437 7.73 0.19 -34.11
N LYS A 438 7.43 0.61 -35.35
CA LYS A 438 7.00 1.99 -35.65
C LYS A 438 5.72 2.40 -34.88
N ASP A 439 4.91 1.44 -34.50
CA ASP A 439 3.63 1.64 -33.80
C ASP A 439 3.78 1.73 -32.28
N ASP A 440 4.98 1.50 -31.75
CA ASP A 440 5.24 1.60 -30.30
C ASP A 440 5.19 3.04 -29.76
N GLY A 441 5.18 4.05 -30.68
CA GLY A 441 5.17 5.47 -30.33
C GLY A 441 6.49 5.97 -29.73
N ILE A 442 7.57 5.24 -29.96
CA ILE A 442 8.92 5.57 -29.50
C ILE A 442 9.74 6.07 -30.70
N THR A 443 10.34 7.24 -30.54
CA THR A 443 11.24 7.82 -31.53
C THR A 443 12.66 7.89 -30.99
N PHE A 444 13.66 7.63 -31.83
CA PHE A 444 15.07 7.72 -31.46
C PHE A 444 15.71 8.86 -32.21
N GLU A 445 16.46 9.72 -31.52
CA GLU A 445 17.16 10.85 -32.08
C GLU A 445 18.61 10.91 -31.61
N LYS A 446 19.51 11.39 -32.46
CA LYS A 446 20.89 11.73 -32.08
C LYS A 446 20.88 12.97 -31.21
N TRP A 447 21.74 12.99 -30.21
CA TRP A 447 21.86 14.09 -29.25
C TRP A 447 23.34 14.48 -29.06
N ASP A 448 23.58 15.78 -28.96
CA ASP A 448 24.93 16.37 -28.83
C ASP A 448 25.56 16.20 -27.42
N GLY A 449 24.85 15.56 -26.50
CA GLY A 449 25.29 15.38 -25.11
C GLY A 449 25.14 16.61 -24.23
N LYS A 450 24.54 17.72 -24.72
CA LYS A 450 24.47 19.00 -23.99
C LYS A 450 23.08 19.65 -24.03
N THR A 451 22.46 19.68 -25.18
CA THR A 451 21.23 20.46 -25.40
C THR A 451 19.99 19.69 -24.93
N ILE A 452 19.34 20.17 -23.89
CA ILE A 452 18.08 19.59 -23.39
C ILE A 452 16.90 20.19 -24.16
N LYS A 453 16.03 19.35 -24.72
CA LYS A 453 14.82 19.79 -25.41
C LYS A 453 13.80 20.36 -24.41
N PRO A 454 13.19 21.52 -24.71
CA PRO A 454 12.14 22.04 -23.86
C PRO A 454 10.90 21.14 -23.89
N ILE A 455 10.35 20.85 -22.73
CA ILE A 455 9.07 20.12 -22.61
C ILE A 455 7.97 21.01 -23.20
N PRO A 456 7.20 20.54 -24.20
CA PRO A 456 6.13 21.32 -24.79
C PRO A 456 5.14 21.82 -23.73
N SER A 457 4.83 23.12 -23.75
CA SER A 457 3.88 23.73 -22.81
C SER A 457 2.41 23.39 -23.10
N LYS A 458 2.13 22.84 -24.31
CA LYS A 458 0.81 22.35 -24.74
C LYS A 458 0.93 20.89 -25.15
N GLU A 459 -0.08 20.10 -24.85
CA GLU A 459 -0.23 18.76 -25.37
C GLU A 459 -0.35 18.79 -26.90
N PRO A 460 0.23 17.84 -27.65
CA PRO A 460 0.06 17.78 -29.08
C PRO A 460 -1.41 17.57 -29.44
N GLU A 461 -2.02 18.55 -30.09
CA GLU A 461 -3.36 18.43 -30.66
C GLU A 461 -3.31 17.39 -31.79
N ASN A 462 -4.22 16.43 -31.74
CA ASN A 462 -4.31 15.34 -32.72
C ASN A 462 -4.70 15.93 -34.09
N SER A 463 -3.80 15.93 -35.04
CA SER A 463 -3.97 16.48 -36.41
C SER A 463 -4.84 15.61 -37.34
N ASN A 464 -5.77 14.81 -36.82
CA ASN A 464 -6.70 14.04 -37.63
C ASN A 464 -8.17 14.41 -37.31
N ASN A 465 -8.58 15.62 -37.72
CA ASN A 465 -9.98 15.90 -37.96
C ASN A 465 -10.15 16.97 -39.04
N SER A 466 -9.91 16.57 -40.30
CA SER A 466 -10.39 17.28 -41.46
C SER A 466 -11.73 16.67 -41.86
N ASN A 467 -12.81 17.35 -41.50
CA ASN A 467 -14.06 17.51 -42.26
C ASN A 467 -15.28 17.63 -41.34
N LYS A 468 -15.68 18.87 -41.05
CA LYS A 468 -17.02 19.38 -41.30
C LYS A 468 -17.12 20.86 -40.94
N LYS A 469 -17.57 21.65 -41.92
CA LYS A 469 -17.75 23.10 -41.93
C LYS A 469 -19.00 23.52 -41.16
N PRO A 470 -19.11 24.80 -40.80
CA PRO A 470 -19.83 25.31 -39.63
C PRO A 470 -21.25 25.79 -39.92
N SER A 471 -22.04 25.94 -38.88
CA SER A 471 -23.15 26.90 -38.90
C SER A 471 -23.13 27.76 -37.64
N ASP A 472 -23.28 29.03 -37.86
CA ASP A 472 -23.23 30.16 -36.96
C ASP A 472 -24.23 30.11 -35.80
N ASN A 473 -23.92 30.62 -34.61
CA ASN A 473 -24.33 31.93 -34.14
C ASN A 473 -24.06 32.17 -32.63
N ASN A 474 -23.41 33.33 -32.42
CA ASN A 474 -23.58 34.34 -31.37
C ASN A 474 -23.44 34.03 -29.87
N ASN A 475 -22.36 34.61 -29.37
CA ASN A 475 -22.35 35.64 -28.31
C ASN A 475 -22.76 35.29 -26.90
N SER A 476 -21.79 35.21 -26.02
CA SER A 476 -21.73 36.13 -24.85
C SER A 476 -20.56 35.79 -23.90
N ASN A 477 -19.87 36.84 -23.52
CA ASN A 477 -18.84 36.95 -22.49
C ASN A 477 -19.13 36.15 -21.23
N THR A 478 -18.20 35.27 -20.82
CA THR A 478 -17.88 35.09 -19.39
C THR A 478 -16.48 34.49 -19.23
N LYS A 479 -15.74 35.06 -18.32
CA LYS A 479 -14.38 34.79 -17.80
C LYS A 479 -14.11 33.30 -17.52
N PRO A 480 -12.90 32.77 -17.81
CA PRO A 480 -12.61 31.35 -17.64
C PRO A 480 -12.52 31.00 -16.16
N ALA A 481 -13.36 30.07 -15.76
CA ALA A 481 -13.23 29.36 -14.49
C ALA A 481 -12.19 28.26 -14.62
N ALA A 482 -11.33 28.14 -13.64
CA ALA A 482 -10.30 27.16 -13.51
C ALA A 482 -10.83 25.73 -13.73
N SER A 483 -10.19 25.00 -14.60
CA SER A 483 -10.45 23.57 -14.87
C SER A 483 -10.16 22.74 -13.62
N PRO A 484 -11.02 21.78 -13.27
CA PRO A 484 -10.72 20.85 -12.20
C PRO A 484 -9.70 19.82 -12.70
N SER A 485 -8.58 19.72 -12.02
CA SER A 485 -7.63 18.63 -12.16
C SER A 485 -8.35 17.29 -12.04
N VAL A 486 -8.33 16.51 -13.11
CA VAL A 486 -8.80 15.13 -13.12
C VAL A 486 -7.72 14.28 -12.44
N GLY A 487 -7.75 14.22 -11.13
CA GLY A 487 -7.09 13.19 -10.35
C GLY A 487 -7.85 11.87 -10.54
N SER A 488 -7.46 11.08 -11.52
CA SER A 488 -7.94 9.71 -11.67
C SER A 488 -7.29 8.84 -10.60
N VAL A 489 -7.87 8.85 -9.42
CA VAL A 489 -7.53 7.93 -8.34
C VAL A 489 -8.08 6.56 -8.72
N ILE A 490 -7.22 5.68 -9.19
CA ILE A 490 -7.52 4.25 -9.22
C ILE A 490 -7.51 3.78 -7.77
N GLN A 491 -8.68 3.75 -7.20
CA GLN A 491 -8.94 3.04 -5.97
C GLN A 491 -8.88 1.53 -6.26
N THR A 492 -7.72 0.91 -5.99
CA THR A 492 -7.80 -0.42 -5.42
C THR A 492 -8.71 -0.31 -4.22
N SER A 493 -9.73 -1.12 -4.13
CA SER A 493 -10.76 -1.06 -3.09
C SER A 493 -10.27 -1.49 -1.71
N THR A 494 -9.26 -0.78 -1.20
CA THR A 494 -9.22 -0.41 0.20
C THR A 494 -9.95 0.91 0.25
N THR A 495 -11.26 0.86 0.32
CA THR A 495 -12.08 2.02 0.53
C THR A 495 -11.57 2.72 1.78
N LYS A 496 -10.74 3.76 1.57
CA LYS A 496 -10.55 4.79 2.59
C LYS A 496 -11.96 5.22 2.94
N ILE A 497 -12.46 4.80 4.10
CA ILE A 497 -13.77 5.17 4.60
C ILE A 497 -13.68 6.65 4.96
N THR A 498 -13.62 7.50 3.94
CA THR A 498 -13.83 8.93 4.15
C THR A 498 -15.28 9.07 4.53
N GLN A 499 -15.55 9.50 5.77
CA GLN A 499 -16.88 9.91 6.17
C GLN A 499 -17.43 10.82 5.07
N PRO A 500 -18.65 10.56 4.59
CA PRO A 500 -19.22 11.41 3.55
C PRO A 500 -19.25 12.87 4.06
N THR A 501 -19.00 13.83 3.17
CA THR A 501 -19.00 15.25 3.53
C THR A 501 -20.37 15.69 4.03
N ALA A 502 -20.38 16.52 5.07
CA ALA A 502 -21.61 17.08 5.64
C ALA A 502 -22.36 17.92 4.60
N VAL A 503 -23.67 17.92 4.67
CA VAL A 503 -24.54 18.68 3.77
C VAL A 503 -25.11 19.91 4.45
N LYS A 504 -25.28 21.02 3.73
CA LYS A 504 -25.91 22.25 4.24
C LYS A 504 -27.43 22.13 4.20
N LEU A 505 -28.10 22.28 5.37
CA LEU A 505 -29.55 22.39 5.46
C LEU A 505 -29.98 23.81 5.04
N LEU A 506 -30.72 23.89 3.92
CA LEU A 506 -31.11 25.17 3.30
C LEU A 506 -32.33 25.80 3.98
N SER A 507 -33.41 25.02 4.12
CA SER A 507 -34.65 25.58 4.69
C SER A 507 -35.51 24.52 5.38
N VAL A 508 -36.27 24.94 6.38
CA VAL A 508 -37.37 24.20 6.98
C VAL A 508 -38.57 25.12 7.06
N LYS A 509 -39.64 24.87 6.28
CA LYS A 509 -40.81 25.74 6.16
C LYS A 509 -42.09 25.00 6.58
N ASN A 510 -42.94 25.65 7.39
CA ASN A 510 -44.25 25.13 7.73
C ASN A 510 -45.14 24.99 6.51
N GLN A 511 -45.93 23.92 6.44
CA GLN A 511 -46.94 23.69 5.42
C GLN A 511 -48.30 23.38 6.07
N LYS A 512 -49.41 23.65 5.34
CA LYS A 512 -50.77 23.27 5.77
C LYS A 512 -50.87 21.76 6.10
N GLY A 513 -51.71 21.40 7.05
CA GLY A 513 -51.96 19.98 7.36
C GLY A 513 -50.94 19.33 8.25
N LYS A 514 -50.40 20.01 9.25
CA LYS A 514 -49.42 19.48 10.25
C LYS A 514 -48.15 18.93 9.60
N LYS A 515 -47.62 19.65 8.59
CA LYS A 515 -46.46 19.29 7.78
C LYS A 515 -45.37 20.37 7.81
N ALA A 516 -44.13 19.98 7.51
CA ALA A 516 -43.03 20.89 7.26
C ALA A 516 -42.14 20.38 6.13
N GLN A 517 -41.83 21.26 5.16
CA GLN A 517 -40.89 20.97 4.08
C GLN A 517 -39.48 21.26 4.53
N VAL A 518 -38.58 20.32 4.27
CA VAL A 518 -37.15 20.39 4.54
C VAL A 518 -36.40 20.36 3.21
N LYS A 519 -35.46 21.30 2.98
CA LYS A 519 -34.61 21.35 1.78
C LYS A 519 -33.14 21.47 2.16
N TRP A 520 -32.26 20.78 1.43
CA TRP A 520 -30.81 20.79 1.65
C TRP A 520 -30.03 20.85 0.33
N LYS A 521 -28.71 21.13 0.41
CA LYS A 521 -27.84 21.16 -0.77
C LYS A 521 -27.57 19.72 -1.25
N LYS A 522 -27.57 19.51 -2.56
CA LYS A 522 -27.25 18.20 -3.15
C LYS A 522 -25.81 17.80 -2.84
N ASN A 523 -25.57 16.52 -2.56
CA ASN A 523 -24.26 15.93 -2.45
C ASN A 523 -24.16 14.74 -3.41
N THR A 524 -23.35 14.87 -4.47
CA THR A 524 -23.24 13.88 -5.54
C THR A 524 -22.47 12.63 -5.13
N LYS A 525 -21.61 12.75 -4.10
CA LYS A 525 -20.76 11.65 -3.61
C LYS A 525 -21.43 10.78 -2.52
N ALA A 526 -22.63 11.17 -2.05
CA ALA A 526 -23.40 10.41 -1.07
C ALA A 526 -24.28 9.36 -1.71
N SER A 527 -24.56 8.25 -1.01
CA SER A 527 -25.61 7.29 -1.41
C SER A 527 -27.02 7.82 -1.12
N GLY A 528 -27.14 8.71 -0.13
CA GLY A 528 -28.39 9.31 0.27
C GLY A 528 -28.26 10.20 1.50
N TYR A 529 -29.41 10.49 2.15
CA TYR A 529 -29.48 11.41 3.27
C TYR A 529 -30.28 10.83 4.43
N GLN A 530 -29.96 11.26 5.65
CA GLN A 530 -30.78 11.03 6.83
C GLN A 530 -31.22 12.38 7.39
N VAL A 531 -32.52 12.61 7.43
CA VAL A 531 -33.13 13.80 8.07
C VAL A 531 -33.58 13.40 9.45
N GLN A 532 -33.14 14.15 10.45
CA GLN A 532 -33.51 13.92 11.84
C GLN A 532 -34.24 15.13 12.39
N TYR A 533 -35.33 14.90 13.16
CA TYR A 533 -36.10 15.97 13.78
C TYR A 533 -36.59 15.59 15.17
N SER A 534 -36.69 16.60 16.03
CA SER A 534 -37.16 16.48 17.42
C SER A 534 -37.79 17.77 17.90
N VAL A 535 -38.61 17.70 18.94
CA VAL A 535 -39.13 18.88 19.67
C VAL A 535 -38.10 19.43 20.66
N LYS A 536 -37.03 18.68 20.95
CA LYS A 536 -35.92 19.12 21.82
C LYS A 536 -34.71 19.54 20.98
N LYS A 537 -34.18 20.76 21.24
CA LYS A 537 -33.06 21.34 20.51
C LYS A 537 -31.78 20.50 20.57
N ASN A 538 -31.56 19.80 21.65
CA ASN A 538 -30.37 18.99 21.89
C ASN A 538 -30.41 17.57 21.28
N PHE A 539 -31.54 17.17 20.72
CA PHE A 539 -31.74 15.82 20.13
C PHE A 539 -31.42 14.67 21.11
N LYS A 540 -31.60 14.86 22.44
CA LYS A 540 -31.39 13.77 23.43
C LYS A 540 -32.59 12.83 23.54
N SER A 541 -33.82 13.27 23.20
CA SER A 541 -35.02 12.45 23.25
C SER A 541 -36.07 12.88 22.22
N GLY A 542 -37.09 12.02 21.97
CA GLY A 542 -38.15 12.32 20.99
C GLY A 542 -37.67 12.46 19.55
N ILE A 543 -36.63 11.74 19.18
CA ILE A 543 -35.97 11.81 17.90
C ILE A 543 -36.79 10.98 16.87
N LYS A 544 -36.98 11.55 15.68
CA LYS A 544 -37.48 10.83 14.51
C LYS A 544 -36.52 10.99 13.34
N ASN A 545 -36.31 9.88 12.61
CA ASN A 545 -35.43 9.82 11.45
C ASN A 545 -36.19 9.51 10.18
N ILE A 546 -35.77 10.11 9.06
CA ILE A 546 -36.22 9.79 7.71
C ILE A 546 -34.98 9.51 6.86
N THR A 547 -34.91 8.32 6.28
CA THR A 547 -33.82 7.94 5.37
C THR A 547 -34.24 8.15 3.93
N ILE A 548 -33.43 8.89 3.17
CA ILE A 548 -33.63 9.19 1.75
C ILE A 548 -32.59 8.39 0.96
N LYS A 549 -33.03 7.36 0.24
CA LYS A 549 -32.14 6.40 -0.45
C LYS A 549 -31.52 6.93 -1.76
N LYS A 550 -31.99 8.04 -2.30
CA LYS A 550 -31.51 8.64 -3.56
C LYS A 550 -30.79 9.95 -3.32
N ASN A 551 -29.54 10.07 -3.74
CA ASN A 551 -28.75 11.32 -3.60
C ASN A 551 -29.25 12.49 -4.47
N LYS A 552 -30.05 12.19 -5.49
CA LYS A 552 -30.72 13.22 -6.32
C LYS A 552 -31.84 13.95 -5.57
N THR A 553 -32.40 13.35 -4.49
CA THR A 553 -33.49 13.94 -3.70
C THR A 553 -32.93 14.93 -2.70
N THR A 554 -33.29 16.19 -2.81
CA THR A 554 -32.78 17.32 -1.98
C THR A 554 -33.86 17.95 -1.10
N SER A 555 -35.03 17.31 -0.98
CA SER A 555 -36.10 17.75 -0.11
C SER A 555 -36.95 16.58 0.39
N THR A 556 -37.62 16.80 1.52
CA THR A 556 -38.63 15.88 2.06
C THR A 556 -39.68 16.65 2.85
N VAL A 557 -40.82 16.00 3.11
CA VAL A 557 -41.89 16.59 3.92
C VAL A 557 -42.07 15.78 5.20
N LEU A 558 -41.85 16.44 6.34
CA LEU A 558 -42.20 15.90 7.64
C LEU A 558 -43.72 15.91 7.79
N LYS A 559 -44.33 14.80 8.14
CA LYS A 559 -45.78 14.63 8.27
C LYS A 559 -46.17 14.32 9.72
N LYS A 560 -47.47 14.48 10.05
CA LYS A 560 -48.08 14.14 11.36
C LYS A 560 -47.40 14.87 12.51
N LEU A 561 -47.02 16.16 12.31
CA LEU A 561 -46.43 17.00 13.35
C LEU A 561 -47.52 17.54 14.29
N LYS A 562 -47.16 17.78 15.57
CA LYS A 562 -48.11 18.37 16.56
C LYS A 562 -48.24 19.86 16.34
N LYS A 563 -49.49 20.39 16.25
CA LYS A 563 -49.80 21.83 16.17
C LYS A 563 -49.18 22.60 17.35
N LYS A 564 -48.85 23.85 17.15
CA LYS A 564 -48.25 24.77 18.14
C LYS A 564 -46.88 24.37 18.70
N LYS A 565 -46.32 23.20 18.31
CA LYS A 565 -44.97 22.75 18.71
C LYS A 565 -43.91 23.25 17.75
N THR A 566 -42.70 23.51 18.29
CA THR A 566 -41.49 23.83 17.54
C THR A 566 -40.71 22.54 17.34
N TYR A 567 -40.31 22.30 16.08
CA TYR A 567 -39.43 21.20 15.71
C TYR A 567 -38.07 21.73 15.30
N TYR A 568 -37.02 21.06 15.74
CA TYR A 568 -35.63 21.24 15.34
C TYR A 568 -35.28 20.15 14.33
N VAL A 569 -34.61 20.52 13.26
CA VAL A 569 -34.31 19.62 12.12
C VAL A 569 -32.85 19.75 11.77
N ARG A 570 -32.21 18.61 11.50
CA ARG A 570 -30.86 18.51 10.95
C ARG A 570 -30.80 17.41 9.91
N VAL A 571 -29.80 17.46 9.02
CA VAL A 571 -29.63 16.47 7.96
C VAL A 571 -28.18 16.06 7.88
N ARG A 572 -27.91 14.81 7.52
CA ARG A 572 -26.57 14.32 7.20
C ARG A 572 -26.61 13.45 5.95
N THR A 573 -25.48 13.32 5.28
CA THR A 573 -25.30 12.37 4.20
C THR A 573 -24.97 10.99 4.76
N TYR A 574 -25.21 9.98 3.97
CA TYR A 574 -24.62 8.65 4.21
C TYR A 574 -24.09 8.06 2.90
N LYS A 575 -23.10 7.17 3.03
CA LYS A 575 -22.56 6.36 1.94
C LYS A 575 -22.67 4.89 2.34
N LYS A 576 -23.23 4.06 1.46
CA LYS A 576 -23.24 2.61 1.62
C LYS A 576 -22.04 2.02 0.88
N LEU A 577 -21.31 1.16 1.55
CA LEU A 577 -20.22 0.36 1.00
C LEU A 577 -20.44 -1.07 1.49
N GLY A 578 -20.86 -1.94 0.58
CA GLY A 578 -21.37 -3.26 0.95
C GLY A 578 -22.52 -3.16 1.95
N ASN A 579 -22.49 -3.94 3.02
CA ASN A 579 -23.51 -3.95 4.07
C ASN A 579 -23.33 -2.82 5.12
N LYS A 580 -22.23 -2.06 5.11
CA LYS A 580 -21.96 -0.98 6.07
C LYS A 580 -22.44 0.38 5.59
N THR A 581 -22.97 1.20 6.52
CA THR A 581 -23.47 2.56 6.25
C THR A 581 -22.67 3.57 7.06
N TYR A 582 -21.99 4.48 6.38
CA TYR A 582 -21.16 5.54 6.95
C TYR A 582 -21.90 6.86 6.88
N TYR A 583 -21.88 7.64 7.97
CA TYR A 583 -22.60 8.91 8.08
C TYR A 583 -21.63 10.08 8.20
N SER A 584 -21.98 11.20 7.57
CA SER A 584 -21.29 12.48 7.80
C SER A 584 -21.60 13.06 9.19
N LYS A 585 -20.86 14.09 9.59
CA LYS A 585 -21.31 15.01 10.63
C LYS A 585 -22.69 15.60 10.27
N TRP A 586 -23.50 15.96 11.28
CA TRP A 586 -24.79 16.60 11.06
C TRP A 586 -24.62 18.03 10.50
N SER A 587 -25.60 18.46 9.71
CA SER A 587 -25.73 19.86 9.28
C SER A 587 -25.99 20.81 10.47
N ASN A 588 -25.93 22.11 10.19
CA ASN A 588 -26.58 23.11 11.04
C ASN A 588 -28.03 22.75 11.33
N VAL A 589 -28.53 23.13 12.53
CA VAL A 589 -29.91 22.90 12.97
C VAL A 589 -30.80 24.09 12.54
N LYS A 590 -31.97 23.81 11.96
CA LYS A 590 -33.02 24.82 11.73
C LYS A 590 -34.27 24.45 12.50
N LYS A 591 -35.02 25.46 12.94
CA LYS A 591 -36.30 25.32 13.67
C LYS A 591 -37.49 25.71 12.83
N VAL A 592 -38.64 25.08 13.05
CA VAL A 592 -39.92 25.41 12.47
C VAL A 592 -41.03 25.26 13.52
N LYS A 593 -41.86 26.28 13.70
CA LYS A 593 -43.09 26.21 14.52
C LYS A 593 -44.25 25.83 13.64
N ILE A 594 -44.97 24.78 14.00
CA ILE A 594 -46.13 24.31 13.25
C ILE A 594 -47.34 25.16 13.60
N LYS A 595 -47.84 25.88 12.58
CA LYS A 595 -49.01 26.75 12.70
C LYS A 595 -50.30 25.94 12.87
N LYS A 596 -51.39 26.58 13.26
CA LYS A 596 -52.72 25.95 13.39
C LYS A 596 -53.18 25.27 12.09
#